data_63b36c7d027ede79ec87e78d5c7397e0
#
_entry.id   63b36c7d027ede79ec87e78d5c7397e0
#
_cell.length_a   1.000
_cell.length_b   1.000
_cell.length_c   1.000
_cell.angle_alpha   90.00
_cell.angle_beta   90.00
_cell.angle_gamma   90.00
#
_symmetry.space_group_name_H-M   'P 1'
#
loop_
_entity.id
_entity.type
_entity.pdbx_description
1 polymer ?
#
loop_
_entity_poly.entity_id
_entity_poly.type
_entity_poly.pdbx_seq_one_letter_code
_entity_poly.pdbx_strand_id
1 'polypeptide(L)'
;MQPITATKALYIKLGGGSDWADDCVKNGYIKLGYIDVDHKLCSQGLWEELKADFPYGNNPGAKTRHINQVQKFYEEPESTLWIMFHGGALYWCFSKPEITIHPDNTKTRPVLSGWSKTSITGSELITGRLSGKLLATQSFQGTICDVRELNYLLHKINGTMEPHVAKAEDAMEALI
;
A
#
# COMPACT_ATOMS: atom_id res chain seq x y z
N MET A 1 1.24 -9.42 21.09
CA MET A 1 1.89 -9.38 19.77
C MET A 1 3.11 -8.49 19.84
N GLN A 2 4.21 -8.89 19.22
CA GLN A 2 5.41 -8.07 19.20
C GLN A 2 5.24 -6.86 18.28
N PRO A 3 5.88 -5.72 18.59
CA PRO A 3 5.86 -4.56 17.70
C PRO A 3 6.33 -4.91 16.29
N ILE A 4 5.66 -4.36 15.30
CA ILE A 4 6.10 -4.51 13.92
C ILE A 4 7.19 -3.49 13.59
N THR A 5 8.08 -3.86 12.69
CA THR A 5 9.11 -2.98 12.14
C THR A 5 9.06 -3.03 10.62
N ALA A 6 9.39 -1.92 9.99
CA ALA A 6 9.55 -1.84 8.55
C ALA A 6 10.45 -0.66 8.22
N THR A 7 11.27 -0.81 7.18
CA THR A 7 12.09 0.28 6.65
C THR A 7 11.40 1.01 5.50
N LYS A 8 10.32 0.46 5.00
CA LYS A 8 9.52 1.01 3.91
C LYS A 8 8.07 0.63 4.08
N ALA A 9 7.18 1.56 3.77
CA ALA A 9 5.75 1.29 3.61
C ALA A 9 5.26 1.83 2.27
N LEU A 10 4.37 1.08 1.64
CA LEU A 10 3.73 1.44 0.39
C LEU A 10 2.22 1.52 0.55
N TYR A 11 1.65 2.54 -0.08
CA TYR A 11 0.21 2.67 -0.24
C TYR A 11 -0.20 2.04 -1.57
N ILE A 12 -1.25 1.25 -1.56
CA ILE A 12 -1.82 0.63 -2.76
C ILE A 12 -3.31 0.94 -2.88
N LYS A 13 -3.74 1.35 -4.07
CA LYS A 13 -5.16 1.45 -4.41
C LYS A 13 -5.62 0.10 -4.94
N LEU A 14 -6.67 -0.44 -4.35
CA LEU A 14 -7.21 -1.74 -4.74
C LEU A 14 -8.43 -1.53 -5.65
N GLY A 15 -8.14 -1.30 -6.94
CA GLY A 15 -9.13 -1.04 -7.97
C GLY A 15 -9.59 0.41 -8.05
N GLY A 16 -10.36 0.75 -9.07
CA GLY A 16 -10.94 2.07 -9.23
C GLY A 16 -11.95 2.34 -8.12
N GLY A 17 -11.75 3.42 -7.34
CA GLY A 17 -12.61 3.70 -6.20
C GLY A 17 -12.56 2.66 -5.09
N SER A 18 -11.47 1.88 -5.03
CA SER A 18 -11.29 0.80 -4.04
C SER A 18 -12.31 -0.33 -4.14
N ASP A 19 -12.81 -0.61 -5.35
CA ASP A 19 -13.82 -1.64 -5.59
C ASP A 19 -13.32 -3.07 -5.37
N TRP A 20 -11.99 -3.28 -5.29
CA TRP A 20 -11.40 -4.58 -4.96
C TRP A 20 -11.10 -4.77 -3.47
N ALA A 21 -11.28 -3.73 -2.66
CA ALA A 21 -10.83 -3.77 -1.27
C ALA A 21 -11.49 -4.88 -0.46
N ASP A 22 -12.81 -5.04 -0.57
CA ASP A 22 -13.54 -6.10 0.16
C ASP A 22 -13.05 -7.49 -0.22
N ASP A 23 -12.85 -7.74 -1.51
CA ASP A 23 -12.36 -9.01 -2.02
C ASP A 23 -10.93 -9.29 -1.53
N CYS A 24 -10.07 -8.29 -1.57
CA CYS A 24 -8.69 -8.40 -1.09
C CYS A 24 -8.62 -8.69 0.41
N VAL A 25 -9.45 -8.04 1.20
CA VAL A 25 -9.54 -8.29 2.65
C VAL A 25 -10.06 -9.70 2.92
N LYS A 26 -11.13 -10.08 2.25
CA LYS A 26 -11.77 -11.39 2.44
C LYS A 26 -10.85 -12.54 2.06
N ASN A 27 -10.16 -12.43 0.95
CA ASN A 27 -9.34 -13.51 0.40
C ASN A 27 -7.86 -13.42 0.76
N GLY A 28 -7.42 -12.34 1.42
CA GLY A 28 -6.06 -12.22 1.94
C GLY A 28 -5.00 -12.01 0.87
N TYR A 29 -5.17 -11.03 0.02
CA TYR A 29 -4.14 -10.67 -0.97
C TYR A 29 -4.11 -9.18 -1.24
N ILE A 30 -3.00 -8.72 -1.83
CA ILE A 30 -2.92 -7.44 -2.54
C ILE A 30 -3.06 -7.72 -4.04
N LYS A 31 -3.68 -6.80 -4.78
CA LYS A 31 -4.02 -7.01 -6.18
C LYS A 31 -3.61 -5.83 -7.04
N LEU A 32 -2.97 -6.15 -8.16
CA LEU A 32 -2.55 -5.18 -9.17
C LEU A 32 -3.33 -5.42 -10.46
N GLY A 33 -3.80 -4.34 -11.08
CA GLY A 33 -4.36 -4.37 -12.42
C GLY A 33 -3.27 -4.42 -13.47
N TYR A 34 -3.11 -3.34 -14.25
CA TYR A 34 -2.14 -3.30 -15.34
C TYR A 34 -2.24 -4.55 -16.23
N ILE A 35 -3.46 -4.88 -16.63
CA ILE A 35 -3.78 -6.15 -17.32
C ILE A 35 -3.13 -6.28 -18.70
N ASP A 36 -2.73 -5.17 -19.31
CA ASP A 36 -2.08 -5.15 -20.63
C ASP A 36 -0.56 -5.23 -20.54
N VAL A 37 0.00 -5.38 -19.34
CA VAL A 37 1.45 -5.49 -19.11
C VAL A 37 1.87 -6.95 -19.15
N ASP A 38 2.94 -7.24 -19.88
CA ASP A 38 3.47 -8.59 -20.04
C ASP A 38 4.03 -9.13 -18.71
N HIS A 39 3.33 -10.08 -18.11
CA HIS A 39 3.72 -10.71 -16.85
C HIS A 39 5.08 -11.40 -16.93
N LYS A 40 5.38 -12.05 -18.06
CA LYS A 40 6.64 -12.78 -18.23
C LYS A 40 7.84 -11.85 -18.14
N LEU A 41 7.78 -10.69 -18.79
CA LEU A 41 8.84 -9.69 -18.72
C LEU A 41 8.99 -9.16 -17.29
N CYS A 42 7.89 -8.89 -16.61
CA CYS A 42 7.91 -8.45 -15.21
C CYS A 42 8.53 -9.49 -14.30
N SER A 43 8.16 -10.76 -14.44
CA SER A 43 8.69 -11.88 -13.64
C SER A 43 10.19 -12.08 -13.83
N GLN A 44 10.69 -11.78 -15.01
CA GLN A 44 12.11 -11.90 -15.35
C GLN A 44 12.91 -10.63 -14.99
N GLY A 45 12.23 -9.57 -14.53
CA GLY A 45 12.88 -8.31 -14.19
C GLY A 45 13.37 -7.52 -15.41
N LEU A 46 12.78 -7.75 -16.58
CA LEU A 46 13.18 -7.12 -17.83
C LEU A 46 12.47 -5.78 -18.04
N TRP A 47 12.70 -4.86 -17.12
CA TRP A 47 11.99 -3.57 -17.07
C TRP A 47 12.32 -2.64 -18.23
N GLU A 48 13.57 -2.68 -18.73
CA GLU A 48 13.98 -1.87 -19.88
C GLU A 48 13.33 -2.34 -21.18
N GLU A 49 13.21 -3.67 -21.37
CA GLU A 49 12.50 -4.21 -22.54
C GLU A 49 11.01 -3.88 -22.48
N LEU A 50 10.43 -3.91 -21.28
CA LEU A 50 9.03 -3.57 -21.07
C LEU A 50 8.73 -2.12 -21.44
N LYS A 51 9.69 -1.23 -21.23
CA LYS A 51 9.54 0.21 -21.44
C LYS A 51 9.28 0.58 -22.88
N ALA A 52 9.84 -0.17 -23.85
CA ALA A 52 9.74 0.13 -25.26
C ALA A 52 8.29 0.15 -25.76
N ASP A 53 7.46 -0.80 -25.33
CA ASP A 53 6.07 -0.98 -25.76
C ASP A 53 5.08 -0.89 -24.58
N PHE A 54 5.42 -0.15 -23.54
CA PHE A 54 4.58 -0.07 -22.36
C PHE A 54 3.25 0.61 -22.69
N PRO A 55 2.10 -0.06 -22.40
CA PRO A 55 0.79 0.39 -22.88
C PRO A 55 0.18 1.55 -22.07
N TYR A 56 0.80 1.96 -20.98
CA TYR A 56 0.28 3.01 -20.11
C TYR A 56 1.19 4.23 -20.12
N GLY A 57 0.59 5.42 -20.16
CA GLY A 57 1.31 6.68 -20.18
C GLY A 57 1.46 7.28 -21.58
N ASN A 58 1.28 8.61 -21.66
CA ASN A 58 1.25 9.35 -22.94
C ASN A 58 2.63 9.89 -23.34
N ASN A 59 3.61 9.78 -22.47
CA ASN A 59 4.98 10.29 -22.72
C ASN A 59 5.98 9.46 -21.92
N PRO A 60 7.30 9.57 -22.19
CA PRO A 60 8.32 8.76 -21.51
C PRO A 60 8.30 8.89 -19.98
N GLY A 61 8.05 10.09 -19.47
CA GLY A 61 7.97 10.30 -18.01
C GLY A 61 6.79 9.58 -17.38
N ALA A 62 5.61 9.64 -18.00
CA ALA A 62 4.42 8.93 -17.54
C ALA A 62 4.61 7.42 -17.61
N LYS A 63 5.20 6.90 -18.69
CA LYS A 63 5.53 5.48 -18.82
C LYS A 63 6.46 5.03 -17.70
N THR A 64 7.50 5.78 -17.40
CA THR A 64 8.43 5.46 -16.32
C THR A 64 7.74 5.41 -14.96
N ARG A 65 6.83 6.36 -14.69
CA ARG A 65 6.07 6.36 -13.43
C ARG A 65 5.21 5.11 -13.29
N HIS A 66 4.53 4.70 -14.36
CA HIS A 66 3.71 3.48 -14.35
C HIS A 66 4.56 2.22 -14.17
N ILE A 67 5.66 2.12 -14.91
CA ILE A 67 6.58 0.99 -14.79
C ILE A 67 7.13 0.87 -13.36
N ASN A 68 7.50 1.99 -12.74
CA ASN A 68 8.00 1.99 -11.37
C ASN A 68 6.96 1.43 -10.38
N GLN A 69 5.70 1.71 -10.58
CA GLN A 69 4.62 1.17 -9.74
C GLN A 69 4.46 -0.35 -9.92
N VAL A 70 4.48 -0.82 -11.16
CA VAL A 70 4.44 -2.26 -11.48
C VAL A 70 5.65 -2.96 -10.87
N GLN A 71 6.84 -2.37 -11.03
CA GLN A 71 8.08 -2.91 -10.50
C GLN A 71 8.04 -3.05 -8.97
N LYS A 72 7.51 -2.06 -8.27
CA LYS A 72 7.30 -2.14 -6.81
C LYS A 72 6.45 -3.34 -6.42
N PHE A 73 5.36 -3.56 -7.13
CA PHE A 73 4.51 -4.72 -6.85
C PHE A 73 5.24 -6.05 -7.04
N TYR A 74 6.09 -6.16 -8.06
CA TYR A 74 6.82 -7.38 -8.39
C TYR A 74 8.05 -7.61 -7.50
N GLU A 75 8.74 -6.55 -7.08
CA GLU A 75 10.06 -6.68 -6.47
C GLU A 75 10.10 -6.42 -4.96
N GLU A 76 9.07 -5.82 -4.38
CA GLU A 76 9.10 -5.51 -2.95
C GLU A 76 9.19 -6.79 -2.11
N PRO A 77 10.12 -6.83 -1.12
CA PRO A 77 10.28 -8.00 -0.28
C PRO A 77 9.16 -8.14 0.74
N GLU A 78 9.16 -9.27 1.44
CA GLU A 78 8.20 -9.58 2.50
C GLU A 78 8.24 -8.57 3.67
N SER A 79 9.37 -7.89 3.85
CA SER A 79 9.56 -6.89 4.91
C SER A 79 8.89 -5.54 4.62
N THR A 80 8.35 -5.33 3.42
CA THR A 80 7.65 -4.09 3.08
C THR A 80 6.25 -4.10 3.67
N LEU A 81 5.91 -3.00 4.36
CA LEU A 81 4.58 -2.80 4.92
C LEU A 81 3.67 -2.22 3.82
N TRP A 82 2.49 -2.79 3.66
CA TRP A 82 1.48 -2.30 2.72
C TRP A 82 0.31 -1.73 3.48
N ILE A 83 -0.21 -0.59 3.00
CA ILE A 83 -1.42 0.02 3.55
C ILE A 83 -2.43 0.33 2.44
N MET A 84 -3.70 0.34 2.84
CA MET A 84 -4.80 0.90 2.05
C MET A 84 -5.80 1.57 2.98
N PHE A 85 -6.70 2.37 2.42
CA PHE A 85 -7.80 2.97 3.14
C PHE A 85 -9.12 2.44 2.60
N HIS A 86 -9.99 1.97 3.48
CA HIS A 86 -11.29 1.43 3.08
C HIS A 86 -12.26 1.50 4.24
N GLY A 87 -13.52 1.89 3.96
CA GLY A 87 -14.57 1.88 4.97
C GLY A 87 -14.28 2.75 6.20
N GLY A 88 -13.57 3.86 6.03
CA GLY A 88 -13.24 4.75 7.13
C GLY A 88 -12.10 4.27 8.02
N ALA A 89 -11.32 3.28 7.59
CA ALA A 89 -10.20 2.74 8.35
C ALA A 89 -8.95 2.58 7.47
N LEU A 90 -7.79 2.60 8.12
CA LEU A 90 -6.53 2.19 7.51
C LEU A 90 -6.35 0.70 7.73
N TYR A 91 -6.07 -0.02 6.66
CA TYR A 91 -5.69 -1.43 6.69
C TYR A 91 -4.21 -1.57 6.41
N TRP A 92 -3.56 -2.51 7.07
CA TRP A 92 -2.15 -2.80 6.87
C TRP A 92 -1.88 -4.29 6.79
N CYS A 93 -0.81 -4.67 6.10
CA CYS A 93 -0.37 -6.05 6.00
C CYS A 93 1.09 -6.13 5.59
N PHE A 94 1.67 -7.32 5.75
CA PHE A 94 2.87 -7.75 5.03
C PHE A 94 2.45 -8.79 4.00
N SER A 95 3.19 -8.90 2.91
CA SER A 95 2.85 -9.77 1.80
C SER A 95 4.01 -10.69 1.46
N LYS A 96 3.71 -11.94 1.12
CA LYS A 96 4.69 -12.82 0.49
C LYS A 96 5.06 -12.29 -0.89
N PRO A 97 6.29 -12.55 -1.38
CA PRO A 97 6.73 -12.01 -2.66
C PRO A 97 6.15 -12.73 -3.88
N GLU A 98 5.61 -13.93 -3.71
CA GLU A 98 5.09 -14.75 -4.82
C GLU A 98 3.89 -14.09 -5.49
N ILE A 99 3.94 -14.02 -6.82
CA ILE A 99 2.88 -13.42 -7.62
C ILE A 99 2.12 -14.49 -8.37
N THR A 100 0.79 -14.45 -8.27
CA THR A 100 -0.11 -15.25 -9.06
C THR A 100 -0.74 -14.38 -10.14
N ILE A 101 -0.65 -14.83 -11.40
CA ILE A 101 -1.38 -14.21 -12.49
C ILE A 101 -2.72 -14.91 -12.69
N HIS A 102 -3.79 -14.12 -12.83
CA HIS A 102 -5.15 -14.62 -13.01
C HIS A 102 -5.54 -14.61 -14.49
N PRO A 103 -6.62 -15.34 -14.87
CA PRO A 103 -7.05 -15.40 -16.27
C PRO A 103 -7.37 -14.04 -16.91
N ASP A 104 -7.76 -13.05 -16.11
CA ASP A 104 -8.02 -11.67 -16.55
C ASP A 104 -6.76 -10.80 -16.57
N ASN A 105 -5.59 -11.40 -16.36
CA ASN A 105 -4.28 -10.72 -16.27
C ASN A 105 -4.11 -9.80 -15.06
N THR A 106 -4.98 -9.84 -14.08
CA THR A 106 -4.70 -9.24 -12.78
C THR A 106 -3.67 -10.08 -12.03
N LYS A 107 -2.93 -9.45 -11.13
CA LYS A 107 -1.86 -10.09 -10.37
C LYS A 107 -2.15 -9.95 -8.89
N THR A 108 -1.88 -11.00 -8.13
CA THR A 108 -2.04 -10.96 -6.67
C THR A 108 -0.80 -11.46 -5.96
N ARG A 109 -0.59 -10.94 -4.75
CA ARG A 109 0.39 -11.45 -3.78
C ARG A 109 -0.36 -11.81 -2.51
N PRO A 110 -0.13 -12.97 -1.91
CA PRO A 110 -0.82 -13.35 -0.67
C PRO A 110 -0.32 -12.51 0.50
N VAL A 111 -1.22 -12.10 1.37
CA VAL A 111 -0.84 -11.37 2.59
C VAL A 111 -0.59 -12.34 3.75
N LEU A 112 0.36 -11.97 4.60
CA LEU A 112 0.69 -12.73 5.81
C LEU A 112 -0.34 -12.41 6.89
N SER A 113 -0.98 -13.45 7.43
CA SER A 113 -1.96 -13.32 8.53
C SER A 113 -3.16 -12.42 8.23
N GLY A 114 -3.41 -12.13 6.95
CA GLY A 114 -4.52 -11.30 6.50
C GLY A 114 -4.28 -9.80 6.68
N TRP A 115 -5.19 -9.01 6.15
CA TRP A 115 -5.23 -7.56 6.36
C TRP A 115 -5.74 -7.26 7.77
N SER A 116 -5.14 -6.25 8.42
CA SER A 116 -5.60 -5.77 9.73
C SER A 116 -6.01 -4.31 9.66
N LYS A 117 -7.12 -3.96 10.28
CA LYS A 117 -7.55 -2.56 10.46
C LYS A 117 -7.39 -2.08 11.88
N THR A 118 -6.66 -2.83 12.70
CA THR A 118 -6.41 -2.49 14.10
C THR A 118 -4.91 -2.40 14.36
N SER A 119 -4.54 -1.64 15.39
CA SER A 119 -3.20 -1.70 15.97
C SER A 119 -2.96 -3.08 16.55
N ILE A 120 -1.71 -3.41 16.87
CA ILE A 120 -1.38 -4.66 17.55
C ILE A 120 -1.95 -4.74 18.97
N THR A 121 -2.38 -3.60 19.52
CA THR A 121 -3.05 -3.52 20.85
C THR A 121 -4.57 -3.61 20.72
N GLY A 122 -5.10 -3.75 19.50
CA GLY A 122 -6.52 -3.96 19.26
C GLY A 122 -7.34 -2.68 19.02
N SER A 123 -6.70 -1.52 18.98
CA SER A 123 -7.39 -0.25 18.68
C SER A 123 -7.64 -0.11 17.18
N GLU A 124 -8.86 0.22 16.79
CA GLU A 124 -9.22 0.41 15.38
C GLU A 124 -8.52 1.65 14.79
N LEU A 125 -7.96 1.49 13.59
CA LEU A 125 -7.22 2.56 12.90
C LEU A 125 -8.19 3.41 12.06
N ILE A 126 -9.05 4.13 12.75
CA ILE A 126 -10.10 4.98 12.15
C ILE A 126 -9.43 6.19 11.47
N THR A 127 -9.79 6.45 10.21
CA THR A 127 -9.20 7.55 9.44
C THR A 127 -9.35 8.92 10.11
N GLY A 128 -10.46 9.15 10.79
CA GLY A 128 -10.69 10.40 11.54
C GLY A 128 -9.70 10.66 12.69
N ARG A 129 -8.93 9.64 13.09
CA ARG A 129 -7.92 9.74 14.16
C ARG A 129 -6.49 9.71 13.64
N LEU A 130 -6.31 9.72 12.32
CA LEU A 130 -5.00 9.72 11.69
C LEU A 130 -4.60 11.12 11.26
N SER A 131 -3.29 11.40 11.19
CA SER A 131 -2.79 12.71 10.78
C SER A 131 -3.21 13.05 9.35
N GLY A 132 -3.39 14.35 9.09
CA GLY A 132 -3.68 14.83 7.73
C GLY A 132 -2.57 14.50 6.75
N LYS A 133 -1.32 14.47 7.20
CA LYS A 133 -0.17 14.10 6.34
C LYS A 133 -0.27 12.66 5.87
N LEU A 134 -0.61 11.72 6.75
CA LEU A 134 -0.79 10.33 6.36
C LEU A 134 -2.01 10.19 5.45
N LEU A 135 -3.12 10.81 5.78
CA LEU A 135 -4.35 10.77 4.98
C LEU A 135 -4.15 11.37 3.59
N ALA A 136 -3.27 12.36 3.44
CA ALA A 136 -2.96 12.97 2.14
C ALA A 136 -2.38 11.97 1.14
N THR A 137 -1.86 10.82 1.59
CA THR A 137 -1.39 9.75 0.72
C THR A 137 -2.50 9.27 -0.23
N GLN A 138 -3.77 9.36 0.19
CA GLN A 138 -4.91 8.97 -0.64
C GLN A 138 -5.09 9.84 -1.89
N SER A 139 -4.52 11.03 -1.93
CA SER A 139 -4.61 11.92 -3.09
C SER A 139 -3.70 11.51 -4.25
N PHE A 140 -2.83 10.53 -4.04
CA PHE A 140 -1.97 10.01 -5.09
C PHE A 140 -2.81 9.50 -6.28
N GLN A 141 -2.48 9.95 -7.48
CA GLN A 141 -3.26 9.66 -8.70
C GLN A 141 -2.94 8.31 -9.34
N GLY A 142 -1.88 7.65 -8.92
CA GLY A 142 -1.51 6.31 -9.40
C GLY A 142 -2.05 5.20 -8.51
N THR A 143 -1.43 4.02 -8.61
CA THR A 143 -1.83 2.79 -7.89
C THR A 143 -0.98 2.53 -6.66
N ILE A 144 0.34 2.70 -6.75
CA ILE A 144 1.28 2.41 -5.65
C ILE A 144 2.21 3.60 -5.45
N CYS A 145 2.35 4.05 -4.22
CA CYS A 145 3.35 5.06 -3.87
C CYS A 145 3.95 4.81 -2.48
N ASP A 146 5.12 5.44 -2.25
CA ASP A 146 5.77 5.40 -0.95
C ASP A 146 4.95 6.16 0.09
N VAL A 147 4.88 5.62 1.30
CA VAL A 147 4.34 6.31 2.46
C VAL A 147 5.46 7.12 3.10
N ARG A 148 5.34 8.45 3.10
CA ARG A 148 6.36 9.35 3.66
C ARG A 148 6.36 9.35 5.18
N GLU A 149 5.19 9.15 5.80
CA GLU A 149 4.99 9.22 7.24
C GLU A 149 5.18 7.84 7.90
N LEU A 150 6.29 7.15 7.56
CA LEU A 150 6.55 5.79 8.03
C LEU A 150 6.62 5.68 9.55
N ASN A 151 7.35 6.59 10.20
CA ASN A 151 7.50 6.53 11.66
C ASN A 151 6.15 6.74 12.37
N TYR A 152 5.38 7.71 11.93
CA TYR A 152 4.03 7.95 12.44
C TYR A 152 3.15 6.70 12.26
N LEU A 153 3.16 6.13 11.07
CA LEU A 153 2.39 4.92 10.73
C LEU A 153 2.76 3.76 11.65
N LEU A 154 4.05 3.51 11.83
CA LEU A 154 4.53 2.43 12.70
C LEU A 154 4.10 2.64 14.15
N HIS A 155 4.15 3.87 14.66
CA HIS A 155 3.68 4.17 16.01
C HIS A 155 2.18 3.91 16.15
N LYS A 156 1.38 4.29 15.17
CA LYS A 156 -0.07 4.02 15.18
C LYS A 156 -0.37 2.52 15.16
N ILE A 157 0.30 1.77 14.31
CA ILE A 157 0.10 0.31 14.24
C ILE A 157 0.56 -0.38 15.53
N ASN A 158 1.67 0.07 16.11
CA ASN A 158 2.20 -0.51 17.33
C ASN A 158 1.50 -0.05 18.61
N GLY A 159 0.59 0.90 18.51
CA GLY A 159 -0.09 1.46 19.66
C GLY A 159 0.80 2.33 20.55
N THR A 160 1.86 2.90 19.96
CA THR A 160 2.79 3.84 20.63
C THR A 160 2.68 5.20 19.94
N MET A 161 3.29 6.25 20.51
CA MET A 161 3.27 7.58 19.90
C MET A 161 4.63 8.23 20.01
N GLU A 162 5.05 8.93 18.95
CA GLU A 162 6.21 9.81 19.03
C GLU A 162 5.86 11.01 19.91
N PRO A 163 6.78 11.46 20.81
CA PRO A 163 6.48 12.53 21.77
C PRO A 163 6.00 13.84 21.14
N HIS A 164 6.54 14.20 19.98
CA HIS A 164 6.12 15.43 19.29
C HIS A 164 4.75 15.29 18.61
N VAL A 165 4.38 14.10 18.15
CA VAL A 165 3.07 13.82 17.56
C VAL A 165 2.01 13.80 18.67
N ALA A 166 2.32 13.16 19.79
CA ALA A 166 1.46 13.15 20.98
C ALA A 166 1.09 14.56 21.40
N LYS A 167 2.09 15.48 21.51
CA LYS A 167 1.85 16.88 21.86
C LYS A 167 0.95 17.60 20.87
N ALA A 168 1.08 17.31 19.58
CA ALA A 168 0.25 17.92 18.54
C ALA A 168 -1.21 17.43 18.62
N GLU A 169 -1.39 16.14 18.86
CA GLU A 169 -2.72 15.54 19.02
C GLU A 169 -3.42 16.06 20.29
N ASP A 170 -2.70 16.11 21.41
CA ASP A 170 -3.20 16.67 22.66
C ASP A 170 -3.63 18.13 22.49
N ALA A 171 -2.82 18.93 21.78
CA ALA A 171 -3.15 20.32 21.50
C ALA A 171 -4.40 20.44 20.62
N MET A 172 -4.59 19.56 19.67
CA MET A 172 -5.80 19.55 18.83
C MET A 172 -7.04 19.13 19.62
N GLU A 173 -6.94 18.12 20.47
CA GLU A 173 -8.03 17.69 21.34
C GLU A 173 -8.46 18.80 22.31
N ALA A 174 -7.50 19.56 22.81
CA ALA A 174 -7.80 20.68 23.71
C ALA A 174 -8.53 21.85 23.03
N LEU A 175 -8.52 21.93 21.68
CA LEU A 175 -9.21 22.96 20.89
C LEU A 175 -10.65 22.57 20.54
N ILE A 176 -11.03 21.33 20.77
CA ILE A 176 -12.39 20.81 20.55
C ILE A 176 -13.22 20.91 21.80
#